data_db2cabd646e7f39fffaccee49ccf606e
#
_entry.id   db2cabd646e7f39fffaccee49ccf606e
#
_cell.length_a   1.000
_cell.length_b   1.000
_cell.length_c   1.000
_cell.angle_alpha   90.00
_cell.angle_beta   90.00
_cell.angle_gamma   90.00
#
_symmetry.space_group_name_H-M   'P 1'
#
loop_
_entity.id
_entity.type
_entity.pdbx_description
1 polymer ?
#
loop_
_entity_poly.entity_id
_entity_poly.type
_entity_poly.pdbx_seq_one_letter_code
_entity_poly.pdbx_strand_id
1 'polypeptide(L)'
;MATNKIKKDIKKQQNKTFLAKDFESIRNNLLNTARTYFPDKIQDFSEASVGGMFLDFVATVGDSLSYYLDHSFKELDPQLAVEPENILTHLRNAGVDIVGTAPATTDIEFTIIVPSELNPNTQNYQPQNNALPVILAGTSISSDSGITFYTTDDLDFSQVNESGTLVAQYQINSVDENGIPATFAVFKSVSSVSGIEKTETINIPNEFVPFREITLSEKYITTLLSVMDSDSNTYYEVTALSEDTAFLRVKNPFKDADKILSYMQVISIPYRFQKRYDPITQFTTLRFGSGDASTLDDDIVPDPSELSLNLFGRPVVTKFSIDPSTLLRTQTLGISPRGTTLTVRYRYGGGLEHNVPSNSIETIENISISFRNNPDPAAASTVRNSIQATNPFPASGGDSAPTLQDLQQRILPARKAQKRVVTREDLLARVYSLPSEFGRVYRASVTDNPINPGSVQMFVLSRNFDGTLGISPDTLKKNISIYLNDLRLIGDAVDILDAKIINFGINYSVIVSDNANKSQVITKINAAIADAFNVKYFNIDQPLIVDDITNVIINSDFVISLETLQVKPLVGLIENRIYSTATFDFKQSQITGAILPDRGSIFELKYPDFDIVGTAF
;
A
#
# COMPACT_ATOMS: atom_id res chain seq x y z
N MET A 1 0.22 91.32 -15.06
CA MET A 1 0.58 90.15 -15.90
C MET A 1 1.08 89.03 -14.99
N ALA A 2 0.24 88.05 -14.75
CA ALA A 2 0.58 86.93 -13.92
C ALA A 2 1.07 85.80 -14.82
N THR A 3 2.34 85.42 -14.70
CA THR A 3 2.93 84.26 -15.39
C THR A 3 2.58 82.96 -14.69
N ASN A 4 1.67 82.26 -15.29
CA ASN A 4 1.30 80.90 -14.87
C ASN A 4 2.47 79.93 -15.16
N LYS A 5 3.23 79.52 -14.13
CA LYS A 5 4.19 78.41 -14.22
C LYS A 5 3.44 77.13 -14.20
N ILE A 6 3.25 76.50 -15.35
CA ILE A 6 2.79 75.10 -15.48
C ILE A 6 3.89 74.25 -14.90
N LYS A 7 3.68 73.69 -13.71
CA LYS A 7 4.47 72.59 -13.18
C LYS A 7 4.19 71.34 -14.03
N LYS A 8 5.12 70.96 -14.89
CA LYS A 8 5.12 69.67 -15.57
C LYS A 8 5.36 68.59 -14.53
N ASP A 9 4.31 67.92 -14.14
CA ASP A 9 4.45 66.65 -13.38
C ASP A 9 5.15 65.65 -14.26
N ILE A 10 6.46 65.52 -14.13
CA ILE A 10 7.23 64.46 -14.70
C ILE A 10 6.90 63.25 -13.85
N LYS A 11 6.00 62.37 -14.35
CA LYS A 11 5.84 60.99 -13.81
C LYS A 11 7.18 60.29 -13.99
N LYS A 12 8.01 60.29 -12.95
CA LYS A 12 9.20 59.44 -12.91
C LYS A 12 8.76 57.99 -12.95
N GLN A 13 9.06 57.32 -14.05
CA GLN A 13 8.83 55.89 -14.21
C GLN A 13 9.69 55.16 -13.19
N GLN A 14 9.05 54.54 -12.21
CA GLN A 14 9.71 53.68 -11.23
C GLN A 14 10.13 52.38 -11.94
N ASN A 15 11.41 52.18 -12.14
CA ASN A 15 11.95 50.88 -12.51
C ASN A 15 11.80 49.93 -11.29
N LYS A 16 10.67 49.23 -11.22
CA LYS A 16 10.47 48.17 -10.21
C LYS A 16 11.36 47.00 -10.59
N THR A 17 12.42 46.77 -9.85
CA THR A 17 13.21 45.54 -9.93
C THR A 17 12.45 44.43 -9.23
N PHE A 18 11.87 43.51 -10.01
CA PHE A 18 11.16 42.32 -9.50
C PHE A 18 12.10 41.31 -8.82
N LEU A 19 13.41 41.57 -8.82
CA LEU A 19 14.44 40.69 -8.24
C LEU A 19 14.77 40.98 -6.77
N ALA A 20 14.29 42.12 -6.22
CA ALA A 20 14.54 42.47 -4.82
C ALA A 20 13.56 41.74 -3.92
N LYS A 21 13.99 40.61 -3.34
CA LYS A 21 13.20 39.77 -2.48
C LYS A 21 13.70 39.65 -1.03
N ASP A 22 14.98 39.89 -0.84
CA ASP A 22 15.68 39.85 0.45
C ASP A 22 15.72 41.21 1.12
N PHE A 23 15.92 41.22 2.44
CA PHE A 23 15.97 42.42 3.27
C PHE A 23 16.92 43.49 2.73
N GLU A 24 18.15 43.16 2.35
CA GLU A 24 19.13 44.11 1.84
C GLU A 24 18.71 44.75 0.52
N SER A 25 18.21 43.98 -0.42
CA SER A 25 17.74 44.48 -1.71
C SER A 25 16.52 45.39 -1.57
N ILE A 26 15.58 45.03 -0.68
CA ILE A 26 14.41 45.88 -0.39
C ILE A 26 14.83 47.16 0.30
N ARG A 27 15.71 47.08 1.30
CA ARG A 27 16.27 48.25 2.01
C ARG A 27 16.98 49.22 1.06
N ASN A 28 17.84 48.67 0.19
CA ASN A 28 18.55 49.48 -0.80
C ASN A 28 17.61 50.16 -1.81
N ASN A 29 16.56 49.46 -2.26
CA ASN A 29 15.54 50.06 -3.11
C ASN A 29 14.75 51.17 -2.41
N LEU A 30 14.38 50.98 -1.17
CA LEU A 30 13.69 51.97 -0.35
C LEU A 30 14.58 53.16 -0.11
N LEU A 31 15.86 52.99 0.19
CA LEU A 31 16.84 54.04 0.39
C LEU A 31 17.05 54.88 -0.88
N ASN A 32 17.17 54.21 -2.04
CA ASN A 32 17.28 54.89 -3.33
C ASN A 32 15.99 55.64 -3.67
N THR A 33 14.83 55.09 -3.35
CA THR A 33 13.53 55.75 -3.53
C THR A 33 13.42 56.97 -2.63
N ALA A 34 13.78 56.83 -1.34
CA ALA A 34 13.74 57.94 -0.38
C ALA A 34 14.66 59.09 -0.83
N ARG A 35 15.89 58.83 -1.24
CA ARG A 35 16.84 59.83 -1.75
C ARG A 35 16.36 60.49 -3.04
N THR A 36 15.67 59.78 -3.91
CA THR A 36 15.22 60.27 -5.21
C THR A 36 13.98 61.15 -5.09
N TYR A 37 13.02 60.79 -4.24
CA TYR A 37 11.70 61.44 -4.17
C TYR A 37 11.55 62.41 -2.99
N PHE A 38 12.38 62.26 -1.91
CA PHE A 38 12.28 63.04 -0.68
C PHE A 38 13.64 63.62 -0.23
N PRO A 39 14.46 64.20 -1.12
CA PRO A 39 15.84 64.62 -0.81
C PRO A 39 15.91 65.68 0.30
N ASP A 40 14.86 66.49 0.44
CA ASP A 40 14.83 67.65 1.36
C ASP A 40 14.16 67.34 2.71
N LYS A 41 13.55 66.14 2.88
CA LYS A 41 12.76 65.81 4.08
C LYS A 41 13.49 64.95 5.08
N ILE A 42 14.27 63.99 4.59
CA ILE A 42 15.04 63.09 5.42
C ILE A 42 16.44 62.99 4.82
N GLN A 43 17.44 63.46 5.55
CA GLN A 43 18.84 63.48 5.09
C GLN A 43 19.71 62.44 5.77
N ASP A 44 19.32 61.96 6.95
CA ASP A 44 20.05 60.95 7.70
C ASP A 44 19.37 59.59 7.62
N PHE A 45 20.04 58.62 7.00
CA PHE A 45 19.64 57.21 6.86
C PHE A 45 20.66 56.28 7.50
N SER A 46 21.43 56.78 8.46
CA SER A 46 22.32 55.92 9.25
C SER A 46 21.52 54.92 10.10
N GLU A 47 22.11 53.79 10.46
CA GLU A 47 21.47 52.76 11.28
C GLU A 47 20.97 53.28 12.63
N ALA A 48 21.58 54.32 13.17
CA ALA A 48 21.19 54.96 14.43
C ALA A 48 20.11 56.02 14.27
N SER A 49 19.69 56.34 13.06
CA SER A 49 18.67 57.38 12.78
C SER A 49 17.26 56.81 12.77
N VAL A 50 16.28 57.65 13.14
CA VAL A 50 14.85 57.29 13.05
C VAL A 50 14.45 56.97 11.60
N GLY A 51 15.04 57.66 10.62
CA GLY A 51 14.83 57.37 9.19
C GLY A 51 15.35 55.99 8.78
N GLY A 52 16.55 55.60 9.25
CA GLY A 52 17.11 54.27 9.06
C GLY A 52 16.24 53.18 9.69
N MET A 53 15.82 53.38 10.94
CA MET A 53 14.94 52.44 11.65
C MET A 53 13.61 52.18 10.92
N PHE A 54 12.95 53.23 10.37
CA PHE A 54 11.74 53.05 9.58
C PHE A 54 11.97 52.31 8.27
N LEU A 55 13.11 52.56 7.58
CA LEU A 55 13.47 51.80 6.38
C LEU A 55 13.73 50.34 6.69
N ASP A 56 14.42 50.05 7.77
CA ASP A 56 14.71 48.68 8.20
C ASP A 56 13.42 47.93 8.61
N PHE A 57 12.51 48.62 9.31
CA PHE A 57 11.19 48.04 9.63
C PHE A 57 10.36 47.71 8.38
N VAL A 58 10.28 48.66 7.41
CA VAL A 58 9.57 48.41 6.15
C VAL A 58 10.25 47.32 5.32
N ALA A 59 11.61 47.29 5.32
CA ALA A 59 12.36 46.26 4.63
C ALA A 59 12.11 44.87 5.25
N THR A 60 12.04 44.77 6.59
CA THR A 60 11.70 43.52 7.31
C THR A 60 10.28 43.03 6.98
N VAL A 61 9.30 43.95 6.94
CA VAL A 61 7.93 43.62 6.53
C VAL A 61 7.91 43.17 5.07
N GLY A 62 8.66 43.87 4.19
CA GLY A 62 8.76 43.50 2.77
C GLY A 62 9.39 42.13 2.55
N ASP A 63 10.44 41.79 3.29
CA ASP A 63 11.10 40.49 3.27
C ASP A 63 10.15 39.38 3.76
N SER A 64 9.47 39.60 4.90
CA SER A 64 8.46 38.66 5.42
C SER A 64 7.33 38.44 4.42
N LEU A 65 6.80 39.49 3.78
CA LEU A 65 5.76 39.35 2.77
C LEU A 65 6.26 38.60 1.53
N SER A 66 7.50 38.84 1.11
CA SER A 66 8.12 38.11 -0.01
C SER A 66 8.26 36.63 0.30
N TYR A 67 8.68 36.32 1.52
CA TYR A 67 8.75 34.94 2.00
C TYR A 67 7.38 34.24 1.99
N TYR A 68 6.33 34.87 2.53
CA TYR A 68 4.97 34.32 2.51
C TYR A 68 4.43 34.12 1.09
N LEU A 69 4.71 35.06 0.18
CA LEU A 69 4.31 34.92 -1.22
C LEU A 69 5.03 33.73 -1.88
N ASP A 70 6.35 33.64 -1.73
CA ASP A 70 7.13 32.54 -2.30
C ASP A 70 6.72 31.20 -1.70
N HIS A 71 6.44 31.15 -0.39
CA HIS A 71 5.89 29.97 0.27
C HIS A 71 4.53 29.60 -0.30
N SER A 72 3.60 30.56 -0.40
CA SER A 72 2.27 30.33 -0.98
C SER A 72 2.32 29.82 -2.42
N PHE A 73 3.26 30.32 -3.23
CA PHE A 73 3.46 29.81 -4.59
C PHE A 73 4.03 28.40 -4.62
N LYS A 74 4.97 28.07 -3.71
CA LYS A 74 5.51 26.70 -3.58
C LYS A 74 4.43 25.70 -3.17
N GLU A 75 3.51 26.12 -2.29
CA GLU A 75 2.39 25.28 -1.86
C GLU A 75 1.41 24.92 -2.98
N LEU A 76 1.38 25.68 -4.10
CA LEU A 76 0.59 25.32 -5.28
C LEU A 76 1.23 24.21 -6.13
N ASP A 77 2.52 23.96 -5.97
CA ASP A 77 3.21 22.90 -6.67
C ASP A 77 3.19 21.61 -5.84
N PRO A 78 2.61 20.51 -6.36
CA PRO A 78 2.55 19.24 -5.64
C PRO A 78 3.90 18.69 -5.19
N GLN A 79 5.00 19.04 -5.87
CA GLN A 79 6.34 18.57 -5.51
C GLN A 79 7.03 19.44 -4.45
N LEU A 80 6.65 20.73 -4.39
CA LEU A 80 7.30 21.72 -3.52
C LEU A 80 6.49 22.02 -2.26
N ALA A 81 5.22 21.60 -2.22
CA ALA A 81 4.35 21.79 -1.06
C ALA A 81 4.95 21.12 0.20
N VAL A 82 4.91 21.84 1.31
CA VAL A 82 5.45 21.41 2.61
C VAL A 82 4.34 21.23 3.65
N GLU A 83 3.27 22.04 3.52
CA GLU A 83 2.16 21.99 4.46
C GLU A 83 1.34 20.70 4.28
N PRO A 84 1.15 19.88 5.36
CA PRO A 84 0.49 18.59 5.27
C PRO A 84 -0.90 18.63 4.65
N GLU A 85 -1.71 19.63 4.97
CA GLU A 85 -3.08 19.76 4.44
C GLU A 85 -3.09 20.04 2.93
N ASN A 86 -2.12 20.83 2.43
CA ASN A 86 -1.97 21.11 1.01
C ASN A 86 -1.50 19.84 0.26
N ILE A 87 -0.55 19.09 0.83
CA ILE A 87 -0.11 17.81 0.27
C ILE A 87 -1.30 16.83 0.18
N LEU A 88 -2.11 16.70 1.24
CA LEU A 88 -3.31 15.86 1.22
C LEU A 88 -4.32 16.31 0.16
N THR A 89 -4.46 17.60 -0.04
CA THR A 89 -5.33 18.16 -1.09
C THR A 89 -4.80 17.83 -2.48
N HIS A 90 -3.48 17.94 -2.71
CA HIS A 90 -2.84 17.55 -3.96
C HIS A 90 -2.97 16.05 -4.25
N LEU A 91 -2.83 15.18 -3.23
CA LEU A 91 -3.04 13.74 -3.33
C LEU A 91 -4.46 13.41 -3.78
N ARG A 92 -5.47 13.99 -3.12
CA ARG A 92 -6.88 13.81 -3.48
C ARG A 92 -7.18 14.28 -4.91
N ASN A 93 -6.66 15.46 -5.29
CA ASN A 93 -6.83 16.01 -6.64
C ASN A 93 -6.13 15.17 -7.72
N ALA A 94 -5.08 14.45 -7.37
CA ALA A 94 -4.39 13.53 -8.26
C ALA A 94 -5.03 12.14 -8.34
N GLY A 95 -6.02 11.84 -7.47
CA GLY A 95 -6.62 10.53 -7.36
C GLY A 95 -5.67 9.48 -6.76
N VAL A 96 -4.75 9.92 -5.89
CA VAL A 96 -3.88 9.01 -5.12
C VAL A 96 -4.65 8.55 -3.88
N ASP A 97 -4.78 7.25 -3.72
CA ASP A 97 -5.37 6.68 -2.53
C ASP A 97 -4.39 6.84 -1.35
N ILE A 98 -4.87 7.50 -0.29
CA ILE A 98 -4.10 7.69 0.93
C ILE A 98 -4.25 6.41 1.76
N VAL A 99 -3.20 5.58 1.73
CA VAL A 99 -3.20 4.27 2.38
C VAL A 99 -2.55 4.33 3.76
N GLY A 100 -3.10 3.56 4.70
CA GLY A 100 -2.55 3.37 6.05
C GLY A 100 -1.50 2.26 6.13
N THR A 101 -1.36 1.64 7.29
CA THR A 101 -0.58 0.40 7.49
C THR A 101 -1.13 -0.72 6.63
N ALA A 102 -0.27 -1.63 6.21
CA ALA A 102 -0.66 -2.83 5.49
C ALA A 102 -0.56 -4.06 6.39
N PRO A 103 -1.54 -4.99 6.34
CA PRO A 103 -1.47 -6.26 7.04
C PRO A 103 -0.52 -7.21 6.32
N ALA A 104 0.02 -8.19 7.04
CA ALA A 104 0.70 -9.30 6.44
C ALA A 104 -0.30 -10.33 5.90
N THR A 105 0.09 -11.01 4.84
CA THR A 105 -0.68 -12.09 4.22
C THR A 105 0.16 -13.36 4.16
N THR A 106 -0.48 -14.51 4.29
CA THR A 106 0.16 -15.82 4.11
C THR A 106 -0.88 -16.86 3.77
N ASP A 107 -0.43 -17.98 3.23
CA ASP A 107 -1.26 -19.17 3.08
C ASP A 107 -1.09 -20.06 4.32
N ILE A 108 -2.20 -20.40 4.98
CA ILE A 108 -2.23 -21.33 6.12
C ILE A 108 -2.68 -22.69 5.61
N GLU A 109 -1.87 -23.70 5.86
CA GLU A 109 -2.19 -25.08 5.58
C GLU A 109 -2.89 -25.70 6.79
N PHE A 110 -4.10 -26.20 6.56
CA PHE A 110 -4.83 -26.97 7.54
C PHE A 110 -4.67 -28.46 7.26
N THR A 111 -4.38 -29.21 8.31
CA THR A 111 -4.28 -30.66 8.30
C THR A 111 -5.40 -31.26 9.15
N ILE A 112 -6.11 -32.26 8.61
CA ILE A 112 -7.17 -33.00 9.31
C ILE A 112 -6.94 -34.48 9.16
N ILE A 113 -7.33 -35.27 10.16
CA ILE A 113 -7.32 -36.73 10.09
C ILE A 113 -8.74 -37.22 9.86
N VAL A 114 -8.92 -37.96 8.76
CA VAL A 114 -10.22 -38.44 8.30
C VAL A 114 -10.20 -39.96 8.24
N PRO A 115 -11.24 -40.68 8.71
CA PRO A 115 -11.37 -42.12 8.55
C PRO A 115 -11.33 -42.53 7.07
N SER A 116 -10.88 -43.77 6.82
CA SER A 116 -10.84 -44.32 5.47
C SER A 116 -12.20 -44.89 5.04
N GLU A 117 -12.45 -44.86 3.74
CA GLU A 117 -13.61 -45.43 3.07
C GLU A 117 -13.15 -46.18 1.81
N LEU A 118 -13.73 -47.35 1.55
CA LEU A 118 -13.48 -48.08 0.31
C LEU A 118 -14.33 -47.46 -0.82
N ASN A 119 -13.70 -46.96 -1.86
CA ASN A 119 -14.40 -46.48 -3.03
C ASN A 119 -14.96 -47.67 -3.84
N PRO A 120 -16.29 -47.80 -3.98
CA PRO A 120 -16.89 -48.95 -4.64
C PRO A 120 -16.56 -49.04 -6.14
N ASN A 121 -16.21 -47.91 -6.77
CA ASN A 121 -15.92 -47.86 -8.21
C ASN A 121 -14.47 -48.22 -8.53
N THR A 122 -13.52 -47.76 -7.70
CA THR A 122 -12.07 -47.94 -7.94
C THR A 122 -11.46 -49.05 -7.09
N GLN A 123 -12.19 -49.53 -6.08
CA GLN A 123 -11.73 -50.49 -5.05
C GLN A 123 -10.48 -50.03 -4.29
N ASN A 124 -10.18 -48.72 -4.33
CA ASN A 124 -9.11 -48.12 -3.56
C ASN A 124 -9.67 -47.46 -2.30
N TYR A 125 -8.87 -47.48 -1.23
CA TYR A 125 -9.17 -46.72 -0.02
C TYR A 125 -8.92 -45.24 -0.22
N GLN A 126 -9.86 -44.40 0.22
CA GLN A 126 -9.83 -42.96 0.15
C GLN A 126 -10.34 -42.33 1.44
N PRO A 127 -10.09 -41.04 1.72
CA PRO A 127 -10.73 -40.34 2.84
C PRO A 127 -12.25 -40.39 2.72
N GLN A 128 -12.94 -40.64 3.84
CA GLN A 128 -14.40 -40.68 3.90
C GLN A 128 -15.04 -39.35 3.49
N ASN A 129 -15.71 -39.35 2.37
CA ASN A 129 -16.18 -38.11 1.72
C ASN A 129 -17.20 -37.35 2.57
N ASN A 130 -18.06 -38.05 3.32
CA ASN A 130 -19.06 -37.44 4.21
C ASN A 130 -18.44 -36.74 5.44
N ALA A 131 -17.23 -37.16 5.84
CA ALA A 131 -16.51 -36.62 6.99
C ALA A 131 -15.59 -35.43 6.66
N LEU A 132 -15.51 -35.04 5.39
CA LEU A 132 -14.71 -33.88 4.97
C LEU A 132 -15.43 -32.56 5.32
N PRO A 133 -14.81 -31.69 6.15
CA PRO A 133 -15.44 -30.46 6.62
C PRO A 133 -15.25 -29.32 5.65
N VAL A 134 -16.03 -28.27 5.88
CA VAL A 134 -15.78 -26.92 5.40
C VAL A 134 -15.42 -26.05 6.60
N ILE A 135 -14.22 -25.48 6.62
CA ILE A 135 -13.81 -24.48 7.58
C ILE A 135 -14.22 -23.13 7.01
N LEU A 136 -15.03 -22.37 7.75
CA LEU A 136 -15.58 -21.10 7.26
C LEU A 136 -14.56 -19.98 7.35
N ALA A 137 -14.68 -19.02 6.46
CA ALA A 137 -13.92 -17.76 6.50
C ALA A 137 -14.08 -17.06 7.85
N GLY A 138 -13.03 -16.32 8.26
CA GLY A 138 -13.00 -15.66 9.56
C GLY A 138 -12.53 -16.57 10.71
N THR A 139 -12.04 -17.79 10.42
CA THR A 139 -11.30 -18.61 11.40
C THR A 139 -10.05 -17.85 11.83
N SER A 140 -9.83 -17.71 13.15
CA SER A 140 -8.68 -17.00 13.73
C SER A 140 -7.62 -17.95 14.25
N ILE A 141 -6.39 -17.71 13.85
CA ILE A 141 -5.20 -18.46 14.25
C ILE A 141 -4.14 -17.47 14.69
N SER A 142 -3.52 -17.68 15.84
CA SER A 142 -2.44 -16.82 16.33
C SER A 142 -1.07 -17.44 16.12
N SER A 143 -0.10 -16.56 15.93
CA SER A 143 1.31 -16.92 15.90
C SER A 143 1.90 -16.97 17.31
N ASP A 144 3.09 -17.54 17.44
CA ASP A 144 3.88 -17.57 18.67
C ASP A 144 4.16 -16.18 19.23
N SER A 145 4.21 -15.17 18.34
CA SER A 145 4.38 -13.75 18.71
C SER A 145 3.08 -13.05 19.14
N GLY A 146 1.95 -13.76 19.16
CA GLY A 146 0.65 -13.23 19.54
C GLY A 146 -0.07 -12.43 18.45
N ILE A 147 0.38 -12.52 17.20
CA ILE A 147 -0.28 -11.86 16.06
C ILE A 147 -1.34 -12.80 15.49
N THR A 148 -2.57 -12.31 15.41
CA THR A 148 -3.72 -13.10 14.92
C THR A 148 -3.86 -12.93 13.41
N PHE A 149 -4.14 -14.05 12.73
CA PHE A 149 -4.46 -14.18 11.31
C PHE A 149 -5.88 -14.69 11.14
N TYR A 150 -6.59 -14.16 10.14
CA TYR A 150 -7.95 -14.59 9.80
C TYR A 150 -7.98 -15.16 8.39
N THR A 151 -8.64 -16.31 8.21
CA THR A 151 -8.86 -16.87 6.88
C THR A 151 -9.79 -15.97 6.06
N THR A 152 -9.46 -15.76 4.78
CA THR A 152 -10.24 -14.87 3.89
C THR A 152 -11.38 -15.59 3.18
N ASP A 153 -11.21 -16.88 2.93
CA ASP A 153 -12.13 -17.72 2.18
C ASP A 153 -12.53 -18.97 2.97
N ASP A 154 -13.66 -19.56 2.58
CA ASP A 154 -14.06 -20.87 3.07
C ASP A 154 -13.11 -21.96 2.54
N LEU A 155 -12.62 -22.80 3.42
CA LEU A 155 -11.77 -23.95 3.08
C LEU A 155 -12.61 -25.22 3.02
N ASP A 156 -12.98 -25.64 1.84
CA ASP A 156 -13.80 -26.83 1.60
C ASP A 156 -12.92 -28.02 1.23
N PHE A 157 -12.75 -28.95 2.16
CA PHE A 157 -12.01 -30.19 1.94
C PHE A 157 -12.74 -31.18 1.02
N SER A 158 -14.05 -31.07 0.89
CA SER A 158 -14.87 -31.96 0.05
C SER A 158 -14.90 -31.58 -1.43
N GLN A 159 -14.20 -30.52 -1.82
CA GLN A 159 -14.17 -30.04 -3.19
C GLN A 159 -13.51 -31.06 -4.11
N VAL A 160 -14.21 -31.42 -5.20
CA VAL A 160 -13.71 -32.32 -6.24
C VAL A 160 -13.49 -31.56 -7.54
N ASN A 161 -12.53 -31.99 -8.33
CA ASN A 161 -12.31 -31.47 -9.69
C ASN A 161 -13.30 -32.08 -10.70
N GLU A 162 -13.22 -31.69 -11.97
CA GLU A 162 -14.06 -32.21 -13.07
C GLU A 162 -13.98 -33.73 -13.22
N SER A 163 -12.86 -34.32 -12.84
CA SER A 163 -12.61 -35.79 -12.88
C SER A 163 -13.18 -36.52 -11.68
N GLY A 164 -13.80 -35.82 -10.71
CA GLY A 164 -14.32 -36.42 -9.47
C GLY A 164 -13.25 -36.75 -8.42
N THR A 165 -12.01 -36.28 -8.63
CA THR A 165 -10.91 -36.47 -7.68
C THR A 165 -10.91 -35.30 -6.67
N LEU A 166 -10.60 -35.57 -5.40
CA LEU A 166 -10.46 -34.55 -4.37
C LEU A 166 -9.37 -33.53 -4.77
N VAL A 167 -9.66 -32.26 -4.60
CA VAL A 167 -8.69 -31.16 -4.78
C VAL A 167 -7.70 -31.11 -3.62
N ALA A 168 -8.15 -31.46 -2.40
CA ALA A 168 -7.29 -31.57 -1.23
C ALA A 168 -6.28 -32.71 -1.40
N GLN A 169 -5.04 -32.47 -1.01
CA GLN A 169 -4.01 -33.51 -0.98
C GLN A 169 -4.24 -34.43 0.22
N TYR A 170 -3.97 -35.73 0.09
CA TYR A 170 -4.10 -36.67 1.19
C TYR A 170 -3.02 -37.74 1.14
N GLN A 171 -2.66 -38.23 2.32
CA GLN A 171 -1.71 -39.31 2.51
C GLN A 171 -2.20 -40.26 3.60
N ILE A 172 -1.73 -41.52 3.58
CA ILE A 172 -2.07 -42.48 4.61
C ILE A 172 -1.45 -42.06 5.94
N ASN A 173 -2.27 -41.84 6.97
CA ASN A 173 -1.81 -41.50 8.31
C ASN A 173 -1.60 -42.73 9.19
N SER A 174 -2.54 -43.70 9.16
CA SER A 174 -2.42 -44.96 9.91
C SER A 174 -2.99 -46.11 9.11
N VAL A 175 -2.45 -47.30 9.39
CA VAL A 175 -2.94 -48.60 8.86
C VAL A 175 -3.42 -49.49 9.99
N ASP A 176 -4.35 -50.37 9.69
CA ASP A 176 -4.80 -51.42 10.64
C ASP A 176 -3.82 -52.60 10.71
N GLU A 177 -4.14 -53.58 11.54
CA GLU A 177 -3.32 -54.79 11.72
C GLU A 177 -3.13 -55.62 10.43
N ASN A 178 -3.99 -55.43 9.42
CA ASN A 178 -3.95 -56.08 8.13
C ASN A 178 -3.24 -55.28 7.05
N GLY A 179 -2.67 -54.12 7.39
CA GLY A 179 -2.02 -53.22 6.44
C GLY A 179 -2.99 -52.37 5.59
N ILE A 180 -4.29 -52.36 5.97
CA ILE A 180 -5.31 -51.56 5.28
C ILE A 180 -5.29 -50.13 5.86
N PRO A 181 -5.36 -49.05 5.02
CA PRO A 181 -5.45 -47.69 5.51
C PRO A 181 -6.65 -47.48 6.44
N ALA A 182 -6.39 -47.13 7.70
CA ALA A 182 -7.42 -46.84 8.70
C ALA A 182 -7.81 -45.38 8.71
N THR A 183 -6.83 -44.45 8.57
CA THR A 183 -7.05 -43.01 8.49
C THR A 183 -6.15 -42.37 7.46
N PHE A 184 -6.62 -41.26 6.92
CA PHE A 184 -5.88 -40.38 6.03
C PHE A 184 -5.64 -39.02 6.67
N ALA A 185 -4.46 -38.46 6.50
CA ALA A 185 -4.19 -37.06 6.73
C ALA A 185 -4.50 -36.29 5.44
N VAL A 186 -5.37 -35.27 5.52
CA VAL A 186 -5.81 -34.46 4.38
C VAL A 186 -5.35 -33.03 4.59
N PHE A 187 -4.71 -32.47 3.58
CA PHE A 187 -4.07 -31.14 3.61
C PHE A 187 -4.75 -30.21 2.62
N LYS A 188 -4.98 -29.00 3.03
CA LYS A 188 -5.43 -27.92 2.13
C LYS A 188 -5.07 -26.56 2.69
N SER A 189 -4.62 -25.66 1.80
CA SER A 189 -4.23 -24.31 2.16
C SER A 189 -5.34 -23.30 1.88
N VAL A 190 -5.39 -22.24 2.67
CA VAL A 190 -6.29 -21.10 2.51
C VAL A 190 -5.53 -19.80 2.76
N SER A 191 -5.87 -18.77 2.01
CA SER A 191 -5.31 -17.45 2.18
C SER A 191 -5.74 -16.81 3.51
N SER A 192 -4.83 -16.15 4.19
CA SER A 192 -5.07 -15.47 5.46
C SER A 192 -4.44 -14.09 5.52
N VAL A 193 -5.00 -13.25 6.39
CA VAL A 193 -4.59 -11.85 6.57
C VAL A 193 -4.49 -11.54 8.05
N SER A 194 -3.42 -10.85 8.46
CA SER A 194 -3.16 -10.47 9.85
C SER A 194 -4.00 -9.27 10.29
N GLY A 195 -4.21 -9.15 11.60
CA GLY A 195 -4.87 -8.02 12.23
C GLY A 195 -5.77 -8.44 13.39
N ILE A 196 -6.46 -7.48 13.99
CA ILE A 196 -7.44 -7.69 15.05
C ILE A 196 -8.80 -7.22 14.55
N GLU A 197 -9.81 -8.08 14.61
CA GLU A 197 -11.18 -7.71 14.26
C GLU A 197 -11.89 -7.08 15.44
N LYS A 198 -12.58 -5.96 15.20
CA LYS A 198 -13.39 -5.24 16.17
C LYS A 198 -14.75 -4.91 15.59
N THR A 199 -15.76 -5.03 16.44
CA THR A 199 -17.12 -4.54 16.16
C THR A 199 -17.36 -3.32 17.02
N GLU A 200 -17.71 -2.20 16.39
CA GLU A 200 -18.01 -0.94 17.05
C GLU A 200 -19.46 -0.55 16.77
N THR A 201 -20.19 -0.19 17.81
CA THR A 201 -21.59 0.20 17.72
C THR A 201 -21.71 1.69 17.99
N ILE A 202 -22.24 2.45 17.03
CA ILE A 202 -22.30 3.91 17.05
C ILE A 202 -23.76 4.35 16.96
N ASN A 203 -24.24 5.06 17.97
CA ASN A 203 -25.60 5.59 17.98
C ASN A 203 -25.66 6.90 17.20
N ILE A 204 -26.52 6.97 16.20
CA ILE A 204 -26.71 8.13 15.34
C ILE A 204 -27.98 8.87 15.75
N PRO A 205 -27.87 10.16 16.15
CA PRO A 205 -29.03 10.96 16.49
C PRO A 205 -30.03 11.11 15.35
N ASN A 206 -31.30 11.39 15.68
CA ASN A 206 -32.35 11.60 14.69
C ASN A 206 -32.26 12.96 13.95
N GLU A 207 -31.18 13.69 14.11
CA GLU A 207 -30.89 14.92 13.38
C GLU A 207 -30.32 14.59 12.00
N PHE A 208 -30.89 15.15 10.95
CA PHE A 208 -30.36 15.00 9.59
C PHE A 208 -29.10 15.87 9.41
N VAL A 209 -28.00 15.22 9.09
CA VAL A 209 -26.73 15.87 8.77
C VAL A 209 -26.24 15.36 7.42
N PRO A 210 -26.30 16.17 6.36
CA PRO A 210 -25.76 15.78 5.07
C PRO A 210 -24.25 15.58 5.13
N PHE A 211 -23.75 14.58 4.43
CA PHE A 211 -22.31 14.22 4.45
C PHE A 211 -21.77 13.94 5.84
N ARG A 212 -22.58 13.30 6.68
CA ARG A 212 -22.18 12.93 8.03
C ARG A 212 -20.83 12.20 8.01
N GLU A 213 -19.93 12.64 8.87
CA GLU A 213 -18.61 12.03 9.06
C GLU A 213 -18.56 11.37 10.44
N ILE A 214 -18.09 10.12 10.47
CA ILE A 214 -17.96 9.32 11.68
C ILE A 214 -16.54 8.78 11.74
N THR A 215 -15.79 9.17 12.78
CA THR A 215 -14.44 8.69 13.01
C THR A 215 -14.49 7.46 13.90
N LEU A 216 -13.84 6.38 13.46
CA LEU A 216 -13.74 5.12 14.18
C LEU A 216 -12.72 5.22 15.32
N SER A 217 -12.92 4.42 16.39
CA SER A 217 -12.16 4.54 17.63
C SER A 217 -10.72 4.02 17.55
N GLU A 218 -10.44 3.09 16.61
CA GLU A 218 -9.11 2.49 16.48
C GLU A 218 -8.29 3.17 15.38
N LYS A 219 -6.98 3.18 15.61
CA LYS A 219 -5.99 3.59 14.60
C LYS A 219 -5.63 2.43 13.69
N TYR A 220 -5.00 2.74 12.56
CA TYR A 220 -4.46 1.73 11.63
C TYR A 220 -5.50 0.72 11.12
N ILE A 221 -6.69 1.20 10.80
CA ILE A 221 -7.74 0.36 10.20
C ILE A 221 -7.31 -0.01 8.78
N THR A 222 -7.11 -1.30 8.56
CA THR A 222 -6.71 -1.85 7.26
C THR A 222 -7.90 -2.12 6.37
N THR A 223 -8.93 -2.76 6.91
CA THR A 223 -10.10 -3.21 6.13
C THR A 223 -11.39 -2.95 6.88
N LEU A 224 -12.41 -2.49 6.17
CA LEU A 224 -13.80 -2.44 6.67
C LEU A 224 -14.51 -3.72 6.20
N LEU A 225 -14.97 -4.53 7.15
CA LEU A 225 -15.61 -5.81 6.86
C LEU A 225 -17.10 -5.66 6.59
N SER A 226 -17.80 -4.84 7.38
CA SER A 226 -19.21 -4.53 7.17
C SER A 226 -19.62 -3.26 7.92
N VAL A 227 -20.53 -2.52 7.34
CA VAL A 227 -21.21 -1.38 7.96
C VAL A 227 -22.72 -1.60 7.77
N MET A 228 -23.43 -1.79 8.87
CA MET A 228 -24.87 -2.08 8.86
C MET A 228 -25.58 -1.18 9.85
N ASP A 229 -26.82 -0.82 9.55
CA ASP A 229 -27.67 -0.10 10.50
C ASP A 229 -28.64 -1.05 11.24
N SER A 230 -29.40 -0.50 12.20
CA SER A 230 -30.39 -1.26 12.98
C SER A 230 -31.56 -1.77 12.13
N ASP A 231 -31.77 -1.24 10.93
CA ASP A 231 -32.81 -1.63 9.98
C ASP A 231 -32.32 -2.69 8.98
N SER A 232 -31.11 -3.23 9.21
CA SER A 232 -30.43 -4.23 8.38
C SER A 232 -30.01 -3.71 6.99
N ASN A 233 -29.95 -2.40 6.79
CA ASN A 233 -29.37 -1.85 5.57
C ASN A 233 -27.85 -1.96 5.62
N THR A 234 -27.27 -2.48 4.54
CA THR A 234 -25.81 -2.57 4.39
C THR A 234 -25.30 -1.36 3.63
N TYR A 235 -24.30 -0.68 4.22
CA TYR A 235 -23.59 0.42 3.58
C TYR A 235 -22.35 -0.09 2.87
N TYR A 236 -22.18 0.28 1.61
CA TYR A 236 -21.05 -0.17 0.78
C TYR A 236 -19.99 0.90 0.66
N GLU A 237 -18.73 0.48 0.70
CA GLU A 237 -17.59 1.36 0.45
C GLU A 237 -17.51 1.71 -1.04
N VAL A 238 -17.36 3.00 -1.35
CA VAL A 238 -17.22 3.52 -2.72
C VAL A 238 -16.04 4.48 -2.81
N THR A 239 -15.44 4.56 -4.00
CA THR A 239 -14.35 5.52 -4.27
C THR A 239 -14.88 6.95 -4.29
N ALA A 240 -16.06 7.15 -4.89
CA ALA A 240 -16.75 8.44 -4.94
C ALA A 240 -18.22 8.26 -4.58
N LEU A 241 -18.78 9.20 -3.79
CA LEU A 241 -20.20 9.15 -3.41
C LEU A 241 -21.18 9.27 -4.59
N SER A 242 -20.72 9.64 -5.77
CA SER A 242 -21.50 9.66 -7.01
C SER A 242 -21.67 8.27 -7.65
N GLU A 243 -20.95 7.25 -7.21
CA GLU A 243 -21.10 5.88 -7.67
C GLU A 243 -22.36 5.28 -7.04
N ASP A 244 -23.38 4.98 -7.84
CA ASP A 244 -24.68 4.45 -7.42
C ASP A 244 -24.78 2.93 -7.56
N THR A 245 -23.77 2.32 -8.18
CA THR A 245 -23.68 0.89 -8.44
C THR A 245 -22.34 0.34 -7.94
N ALA A 246 -22.35 -0.87 -7.40
CA ALA A 246 -21.16 -1.62 -7.04
C ALA A 246 -21.11 -2.96 -7.76
N PHE A 247 -19.88 -3.42 -8.01
CA PHE A 247 -19.61 -4.74 -8.55
C PHE A 247 -19.31 -5.69 -7.38
N LEU A 248 -20.30 -6.50 -7.02
CA LEU A 248 -20.13 -7.51 -5.98
C LEU A 248 -19.52 -8.78 -6.59
N ARG A 249 -18.43 -9.26 -6.03
CA ARG A 249 -17.85 -10.54 -6.42
C ARG A 249 -18.60 -11.67 -5.71
N VAL A 250 -19.34 -12.46 -6.49
CA VAL A 250 -20.09 -13.61 -6.00
C VAL A 250 -19.33 -14.87 -6.34
N LYS A 251 -19.12 -15.75 -5.33
CA LYS A 251 -18.49 -17.06 -5.53
C LYS A 251 -19.29 -17.87 -6.54
N ASN A 252 -18.62 -18.49 -7.49
CA ASN A 252 -19.26 -19.31 -8.49
C ASN A 252 -19.80 -20.62 -7.86
N PRO A 253 -21.11 -20.86 -7.81
CA PRO A 253 -21.68 -22.08 -7.27
C PRO A 253 -21.76 -23.23 -8.30
N PHE A 254 -21.36 -22.98 -9.56
CA PHE A 254 -21.50 -23.92 -10.66
C PHE A 254 -20.32 -24.92 -10.72
N LYS A 255 -20.45 -25.94 -11.57
CA LYS A 255 -19.47 -27.02 -11.71
C LYS A 255 -18.10 -26.57 -12.27
N ASP A 256 -18.03 -25.40 -12.88
CA ASP A 256 -16.82 -24.77 -13.40
C ASP A 256 -16.14 -23.84 -12.40
N ALA A 257 -16.50 -23.94 -11.11
CA ALA A 257 -15.95 -23.12 -10.03
C ALA A 257 -14.42 -23.28 -9.84
N ASP A 258 -13.84 -24.36 -10.34
CA ASP A 258 -12.38 -24.60 -10.37
C ASP A 258 -11.68 -23.74 -11.43
N LYS A 259 -12.38 -23.37 -12.52
CA LYS A 259 -11.86 -22.52 -13.60
C LYS A 259 -12.24 -21.05 -13.40
N ILE A 260 -13.50 -20.82 -12.99
CA ILE A 260 -14.07 -19.48 -12.76
C ILE A 260 -14.47 -19.39 -11.30
N LEU A 261 -13.58 -18.88 -10.46
CA LEU A 261 -13.78 -18.83 -9.00
C LEU A 261 -14.96 -17.95 -8.58
N SER A 262 -15.21 -16.87 -9.32
CA SER A 262 -16.26 -15.89 -9.00
C SER A 262 -16.72 -15.16 -10.25
N TYR A 263 -17.93 -14.65 -10.21
CA TYR A 263 -18.46 -13.72 -11.21
C TYR A 263 -18.85 -12.39 -10.56
N MET A 264 -18.90 -11.32 -11.38
CA MET A 264 -19.26 -9.99 -10.92
C MET A 264 -20.76 -9.77 -11.10
N GLN A 265 -21.43 -9.39 -10.01
CA GLN A 265 -22.82 -8.97 -10.02
C GLN A 265 -22.90 -7.47 -9.78
N VAL A 266 -23.62 -6.76 -10.64
CA VAL A 266 -23.90 -5.32 -10.46
C VAL A 266 -25.09 -5.17 -9.53
N ILE A 267 -24.92 -4.40 -8.46
CA ILE A 267 -25.98 -4.05 -7.52
C ILE A 267 -26.10 -2.53 -7.39
N SER A 268 -27.33 -2.05 -7.20
CA SER A 268 -27.58 -0.65 -6.83
C SER A 268 -27.31 -0.45 -5.34
N ILE A 269 -26.58 0.61 -4.99
CA ILE A 269 -26.11 0.89 -3.63
C ILE A 269 -26.55 2.28 -3.15
N PRO A 270 -27.82 2.48 -2.77
CA PRO A 270 -28.28 3.74 -2.20
C PRO A 270 -27.57 4.08 -0.89
N TYR A 271 -27.31 3.07 -0.05
CA TYR A 271 -26.55 3.18 1.19
C TYR A 271 -25.07 2.98 0.91
N ARG A 272 -24.30 4.06 0.96
CA ARG A 272 -22.86 4.05 0.64
C ARG A 272 -22.09 5.07 1.44
N PHE A 273 -20.79 4.80 1.60
CA PHE A 273 -19.87 5.69 2.29
C PHE A 273 -18.50 5.70 1.60
N GLN A 274 -17.75 6.75 1.85
CA GLN A 274 -16.36 6.88 1.45
C GLN A 274 -15.48 6.73 2.68
N LYS A 275 -14.51 5.82 2.61
CA LYS A 275 -13.46 5.66 3.62
C LYS A 275 -12.41 6.76 3.45
N ARG A 276 -12.05 7.45 4.52
CA ARG A 276 -11.01 8.46 4.55
C ARG A 276 -10.02 8.15 5.66
N TYR A 277 -8.79 7.89 5.30
CA TYR A 277 -7.70 7.75 6.23
C TYR A 277 -6.94 9.08 6.36
N ASP A 278 -6.66 9.49 7.59
CA ASP A 278 -5.84 10.66 7.90
C ASP A 278 -4.44 10.19 8.31
N PRO A 279 -3.40 10.45 7.51
CA PRO A 279 -2.04 10.00 7.82
C PRO A 279 -1.40 10.74 9.00
N ILE A 280 -1.96 11.89 9.43
CA ILE A 280 -1.46 12.68 10.56
C ILE A 280 -1.97 12.09 11.87
N THR A 281 -3.29 11.93 11.99
CA THR A 281 -3.93 11.39 13.19
C THR A 281 -3.99 9.87 13.21
N GLN A 282 -3.84 9.23 12.05
CA GLN A 282 -3.89 7.77 11.83
C GLN A 282 -5.28 7.15 12.05
N PHE A 283 -6.31 7.98 12.16
CA PHE A 283 -7.69 7.52 12.27
C PHE A 283 -8.35 7.39 10.90
N THR A 284 -9.38 6.56 10.85
CA THR A 284 -10.24 6.39 9.69
C THR A 284 -11.60 7.01 9.95
N THR A 285 -12.06 7.83 9.02
CA THR A 285 -13.37 8.47 9.04
C THR A 285 -14.23 7.92 7.91
N LEU A 286 -15.48 7.57 8.22
CA LEU A 286 -16.51 7.19 7.28
C LEU A 286 -17.30 8.43 6.91
N ARG A 287 -17.32 8.81 5.63
CA ARG A 287 -18.14 9.91 5.11
C ARG A 287 -19.30 9.36 4.33
N PHE A 288 -20.52 9.63 4.78
CA PHE A 288 -21.77 9.17 4.19
C PHE A 288 -22.28 10.14 3.12
N GLY A 289 -23.41 9.79 2.51
CA GLY A 289 -24.05 10.59 1.49
C GLY A 289 -24.77 11.84 2.02
N SER A 290 -25.46 12.54 1.11
CA SER A 290 -26.21 13.77 1.43
C SER A 290 -27.73 13.57 1.47
N GLY A 291 -28.25 12.40 1.05
CA GLY A 291 -29.67 12.11 1.00
C GLY A 291 -30.26 11.78 2.36
N ASP A 292 -31.56 12.06 2.55
CA ASP A 292 -32.34 11.69 3.72
C ASP A 292 -33.22 10.48 3.39
N ALA A 293 -33.11 9.41 4.17
CA ALA A 293 -33.92 8.21 3.98
C ALA A 293 -35.44 8.47 4.12
N SER A 294 -35.82 9.51 4.88
CA SER A 294 -37.24 9.86 5.06
C SER A 294 -37.89 10.49 3.81
N THR A 295 -37.10 10.94 2.84
CA THR A 295 -37.58 11.52 1.58
C THR A 295 -37.62 10.50 0.43
N LEU A 296 -37.38 9.22 0.72
CA LEU A 296 -37.43 8.12 -0.25
C LEU A 296 -38.78 8.00 -0.99
N ASP A 297 -39.86 8.33 -0.31
CA ASP A 297 -41.22 8.23 -0.89
C ASP A 297 -41.50 9.32 -1.94
N ASP A 298 -40.81 10.48 -1.84
CA ASP A 298 -41.01 11.60 -2.77
C ASP A 298 -40.26 11.40 -4.11
N ASP A 299 -39.13 10.66 -4.10
CA ASP A 299 -38.32 10.39 -5.31
C ASP A 299 -38.87 9.20 -6.15
N ILE A 300 -39.83 8.42 -5.61
CA ILE A 300 -40.46 7.29 -6.31
C ILE A 300 -41.56 7.75 -7.26
N VAL A 301 -42.09 8.95 -7.08
CA VAL A 301 -43.01 9.53 -8.03
C VAL A 301 -42.22 10.10 -9.21
N PRO A 302 -42.22 9.41 -10.37
CA PRO A 302 -41.51 9.95 -11.53
C PRO A 302 -42.10 11.31 -11.85
N ASP A 303 -41.23 12.30 -12.07
CA ASP A 303 -41.62 13.63 -12.49
C ASP A 303 -42.57 13.50 -13.71
N PRO A 304 -43.83 13.99 -13.64
CA PRO A 304 -44.76 13.89 -14.75
C PRO A 304 -44.19 14.50 -16.04
N SER A 305 -43.19 15.39 -15.96
CA SER A 305 -42.51 15.95 -17.12
C SER A 305 -41.58 14.95 -17.82
N GLU A 306 -41.04 13.96 -17.10
CA GLU A 306 -40.23 12.87 -17.66
C GLU A 306 -41.09 11.77 -18.30
N LEU A 307 -42.32 11.60 -17.83
CA LEU A 307 -43.32 10.65 -18.36
C LEU A 307 -44.13 11.22 -19.51
N SER A 308 -43.98 12.50 -19.86
CA SER A 308 -44.68 13.09 -20.98
C SER A 308 -44.20 12.45 -22.27
N LEU A 309 -45.01 11.51 -22.78
CA LEU A 309 -44.85 10.95 -24.12
C LEU A 309 -44.76 12.09 -25.13
N ASN A 310 -43.76 12.01 -26.02
CA ASN A 310 -43.59 12.90 -27.15
C ASN A 310 -44.88 12.94 -27.99
N LEU A 311 -45.80 13.80 -27.67
CA LEU A 311 -46.99 14.06 -28.46
C LEU A 311 -46.61 15.02 -29.59
N PHE A 312 -46.63 14.47 -30.81
CA PHE A 312 -46.54 15.22 -32.08
C PHE A 312 -45.22 15.97 -32.33
N GLY A 313 -44.07 15.26 -32.29
CA GLY A 313 -42.82 15.75 -32.90
C GLY A 313 -42.24 17.05 -32.33
N ARG A 314 -42.67 17.50 -31.14
CA ARG A 314 -42.05 18.61 -30.42
C ARG A 314 -40.88 18.05 -29.58
N PRO A 315 -39.67 18.59 -29.74
CA PRO A 315 -38.59 18.19 -28.86
C PRO A 315 -38.95 18.59 -27.42
N VAL A 316 -39.03 17.61 -26.52
CA VAL A 316 -39.16 17.87 -25.09
C VAL A 316 -37.83 18.44 -24.64
N VAL A 317 -37.83 19.73 -24.30
CA VAL A 317 -36.67 20.36 -23.66
C VAL A 317 -36.67 19.94 -22.19
N THR A 318 -35.92 18.90 -21.85
CA THR A 318 -35.62 18.57 -20.46
C THR A 318 -34.75 19.69 -19.89
N LYS A 319 -35.29 20.40 -18.89
CA LYS A 319 -34.47 21.33 -18.09
C LYS A 319 -33.49 20.53 -17.24
N PHE A 320 -32.27 20.47 -17.67
CA PHE A 320 -31.16 20.05 -16.77
C PHE A 320 -30.79 21.25 -15.90
N SER A 321 -31.27 21.27 -14.67
CA SER A 321 -30.85 22.24 -13.67
C SER A 321 -29.86 21.55 -12.73
N ILE A 322 -28.61 21.97 -12.74
CA ILE A 322 -27.65 21.61 -11.71
C ILE A 322 -27.80 22.65 -10.60
N ASP A 323 -28.72 22.42 -9.70
CA ASP A 323 -28.86 23.20 -8.49
C ASP A 323 -28.10 22.47 -7.36
N PRO A 324 -27.00 23.06 -6.81
CA PRO A 324 -26.26 22.45 -5.72
C PRO A 324 -27.12 22.15 -4.48
N SER A 325 -28.19 22.89 -4.27
CA SER A 325 -29.11 22.68 -3.13
C SER A 325 -30.00 21.45 -3.32
N THR A 326 -30.34 21.09 -4.56
CA THR A 326 -31.08 19.84 -4.84
C THR A 326 -30.18 18.60 -4.72
N LEU A 327 -28.89 18.71 -5.11
CA LEU A 327 -27.91 17.61 -4.90
C LEU A 327 -27.71 17.29 -3.41
N LEU A 328 -27.88 18.27 -2.52
CA LEU A 328 -27.81 18.06 -1.08
C LEU A 328 -29.04 17.34 -0.50
N ARG A 329 -30.15 17.31 -1.21
CA ARG A 329 -31.43 16.70 -0.76
C ARG A 329 -31.78 15.42 -1.50
N THR A 330 -31.20 15.17 -2.67
CA THR A 330 -31.46 13.96 -3.46
C THR A 330 -30.55 12.82 -3.01
N GLN A 331 -30.95 11.58 -3.29
CA GLN A 331 -30.15 10.37 -3.01
C GLN A 331 -28.99 10.18 -4.00
N THR A 332 -28.79 11.09 -4.92
CA THR A 332 -27.77 11.02 -5.99
C THR A 332 -26.37 10.77 -5.45
N LEU A 333 -26.07 11.24 -4.23
CA LEU A 333 -24.78 11.02 -3.55
C LEU A 333 -24.87 10.01 -2.39
N GLY A 334 -25.92 9.22 -2.34
CA GLY A 334 -26.17 8.24 -1.28
C GLY A 334 -26.83 8.82 -0.03
N ILE A 335 -27.28 7.94 0.85
CA ILE A 335 -28.07 8.26 2.03
C ILE A 335 -27.18 8.50 3.23
N SER A 336 -27.48 9.53 4.03
CA SER A 336 -26.88 9.79 5.32
C SER A 336 -27.60 9.03 6.43
N PRO A 337 -26.93 8.31 7.33
CA PRO A 337 -27.58 7.62 8.44
C PRO A 337 -28.21 8.62 9.43
N ARG A 338 -29.44 8.31 9.88
CA ARG A 338 -30.22 9.15 10.78
C ARG A 338 -31.08 8.30 11.70
N GLY A 339 -31.11 8.60 13.01
CA GLY A 339 -32.00 7.94 13.99
C GLY A 339 -31.79 6.42 14.06
N THR A 340 -30.59 5.94 13.83
CA THR A 340 -30.25 4.52 13.74
C THR A 340 -28.99 4.21 14.53
N THR A 341 -28.73 2.94 14.77
CA THR A 341 -27.48 2.48 15.37
C THR A 341 -26.66 1.79 14.29
N LEU A 342 -25.49 2.33 13.99
CA LEU A 342 -24.55 1.72 13.07
C LEU A 342 -23.69 0.69 13.78
N THR A 343 -23.60 -0.50 13.22
CA THR A 343 -22.67 -1.56 13.60
C THR A 343 -21.59 -1.65 12.53
N VAL A 344 -20.36 -1.28 12.90
CA VAL A 344 -19.20 -1.27 12.02
C VAL A 344 -18.26 -2.38 12.46
N ARG A 345 -18.01 -3.35 11.57
CA ARG A 345 -16.99 -4.38 11.77
C ARG A 345 -15.78 -4.02 10.91
N TYR A 346 -14.64 -3.99 11.52
CA TYR A 346 -13.39 -3.66 10.85
C TYR A 346 -12.21 -4.43 11.42
N ARG A 347 -11.14 -4.50 10.63
CA ARG A 347 -9.85 -5.06 11.03
C ARG A 347 -8.85 -3.94 11.14
N TYR A 348 -8.06 -3.93 12.21
CA TYR A 348 -7.03 -2.95 12.46
C TYR A 348 -5.70 -3.63 12.84
N GLY A 349 -4.59 -2.88 12.80
CA GLY A 349 -3.24 -3.36 13.01
C GLY A 349 -2.46 -3.34 11.70
N GLY A 350 -1.48 -4.23 11.58
CA GLY A 350 -0.54 -4.23 10.46
C GLY A 350 0.80 -3.60 10.83
N GLY A 351 1.73 -3.67 9.94
CA GLY A 351 3.11 -3.25 10.17
C GLY A 351 4.10 -4.37 9.86
N LEU A 352 5.39 -4.03 9.87
CA LEU A 352 6.45 -4.97 9.54
C LEU A 352 6.50 -6.16 10.52
N GLU A 353 6.15 -5.93 11.78
CA GLU A 353 6.08 -6.95 12.84
C GLU A 353 5.07 -8.06 12.57
N HIS A 354 4.08 -7.81 11.70
CA HIS A 354 3.11 -8.82 11.29
C HIS A 354 3.66 -9.83 10.27
N ASN A 355 4.85 -9.59 9.72
CA ASN A 355 5.54 -10.53 8.84
C ASN A 355 6.21 -11.64 9.64
N VAL A 356 5.42 -12.57 10.16
CA VAL A 356 5.91 -13.67 11.01
C VAL A 356 6.65 -14.75 10.19
N PRO A 357 7.63 -15.48 10.79
CA PRO A 357 8.36 -16.52 10.09
C PRO A 357 7.47 -17.72 9.73
N SER A 358 8.01 -18.64 8.92
CA SER A 358 7.36 -19.91 8.62
C SER A 358 7.22 -20.77 9.88
N ASN A 359 6.17 -21.61 9.91
CA ASN A 359 5.86 -22.52 11.01
C ASN A 359 5.74 -21.84 12.38
N SER A 360 5.18 -20.63 12.42
CA SER A 360 4.95 -19.87 13.64
C SER A 360 3.46 -19.62 13.92
N ILE A 361 2.57 -19.91 12.96
CA ILE A 361 1.11 -19.71 13.09
C ILE A 361 0.50 -21.10 13.34
N GLU A 362 0.34 -21.47 14.61
CA GLU A 362 -0.08 -22.82 14.99
C GLU A 362 -1.30 -22.85 15.91
N THR A 363 -1.55 -21.78 16.67
CA THR A 363 -2.59 -21.76 17.69
C THR A 363 -3.93 -21.33 17.10
N ILE A 364 -4.89 -22.26 16.99
CA ILE A 364 -6.24 -21.95 16.53
C ILE A 364 -7.04 -21.38 17.71
N GLU A 365 -7.45 -20.10 17.60
CA GLU A 365 -8.23 -19.41 18.66
C GLU A 365 -9.73 -19.64 18.51
N ASN A 366 -10.23 -19.46 17.29
CA ASN A 366 -11.64 -19.65 16.99
C ASN A 366 -11.79 -20.29 15.61
N ILE A 367 -12.55 -21.39 15.54
CA ILE A 367 -12.82 -22.11 14.30
C ILE A 367 -14.30 -22.40 14.15
N SER A 368 -14.84 -22.09 12.98
CA SER A 368 -16.20 -22.45 12.60
C SER A 368 -16.19 -23.53 11.52
N ILE A 369 -16.79 -24.66 11.82
CA ILE A 369 -16.77 -25.86 10.96
C ILE A 369 -18.18 -26.26 10.62
N SER A 370 -18.42 -26.52 9.35
CA SER A 370 -19.64 -27.14 8.82
C SER A 370 -19.31 -28.40 8.03
N PHE A 371 -20.27 -29.32 7.96
CA PHE A 371 -20.17 -30.51 7.11
C PHE A 371 -21.31 -30.42 6.09
N ARG A 372 -21.00 -30.58 4.81
CA ARG A 372 -22.03 -30.58 3.75
C ARG A 372 -22.94 -31.78 3.82
N ASN A 373 -22.37 -32.92 4.17
CA ASN A 373 -23.09 -34.18 4.38
C ASN A 373 -23.17 -34.46 5.88
N ASN A 374 -24.11 -35.27 6.30
CA ASN A 374 -24.28 -35.59 7.72
C ASN A 374 -23.33 -36.77 8.08
N PRO A 375 -22.12 -36.49 8.60
CA PRO A 375 -21.16 -37.54 8.92
C PRO A 375 -21.59 -38.34 10.14
N ASP A 376 -21.05 -39.56 10.30
CA ASP A 376 -21.14 -40.28 11.56
C ASP A 376 -20.55 -39.41 12.69
N PRO A 377 -21.22 -39.31 13.85
CA PRO A 377 -20.75 -38.50 14.99
C PRO A 377 -19.33 -38.82 15.44
N ALA A 378 -18.91 -40.08 15.37
CA ALA A 378 -17.55 -40.51 15.72
C ALA A 378 -16.53 -39.97 14.71
N ALA A 379 -16.81 -40.03 13.41
CA ALA A 379 -15.97 -39.49 12.35
C ALA A 379 -15.87 -37.96 12.46
N ALA A 380 -16.99 -37.29 12.70
CA ALA A 380 -17.02 -35.84 12.90
C ALA A 380 -16.18 -35.38 14.11
N SER A 381 -16.23 -36.14 15.20
CA SER A 381 -15.43 -35.88 16.40
C SER A 381 -13.94 -36.07 16.14
N THR A 382 -13.57 -37.17 15.46
CA THR A 382 -12.17 -37.41 15.07
C THR A 382 -11.61 -36.29 14.24
N VAL A 383 -12.35 -35.83 13.23
CA VAL A 383 -11.95 -34.70 12.36
C VAL A 383 -11.77 -33.43 13.17
N ARG A 384 -12.76 -33.05 13.99
CA ARG A 384 -12.69 -31.80 14.79
C ARG A 384 -11.50 -31.77 15.75
N ASN A 385 -11.18 -32.91 16.38
CA ASN A 385 -10.09 -33.00 17.36
C ASN A 385 -8.71 -33.08 16.72
N SER A 386 -8.63 -33.36 15.42
CA SER A 386 -7.37 -33.54 14.68
C SER A 386 -6.94 -32.33 13.90
N ILE A 387 -7.71 -31.25 13.92
CA ILE A 387 -7.40 -30.06 13.12
C ILE A 387 -6.13 -29.40 13.63
N GLN A 388 -5.18 -29.23 12.74
CA GLN A 388 -3.95 -28.48 12.94
C GLN A 388 -3.82 -27.43 11.85
N ALA A 389 -3.16 -26.34 12.15
CA ALA A 389 -2.88 -25.25 11.21
C ALA A 389 -1.40 -24.91 11.28
N THR A 390 -0.79 -24.60 10.15
CA THR A 390 0.57 -24.09 10.08
C THR A 390 0.75 -23.21 8.86
N ASN A 391 1.71 -22.28 8.89
CA ASN A 391 2.12 -21.52 7.72
C ASN A 391 3.43 -22.06 7.16
N PRO A 392 3.43 -22.83 6.06
CA PRO A 392 4.65 -23.40 5.49
C PRO A 392 5.63 -22.33 4.99
N PHE A 393 5.12 -21.15 4.62
CA PHE A 393 5.90 -20.01 4.17
C PHE A 393 5.77 -18.83 5.14
N PRO A 394 6.77 -17.94 5.23
CA PRO A 394 6.66 -16.76 6.08
C PRO A 394 5.54 -15.84 5.60
N ALA A 395 4.87 -15.19 6.54
CA ALA A 395 3.93 -14.13 6.23
C ALA A 395 4.67 -12.90 5.74
N SER A 396 4.11 -12.19 4.77
CA SER A 396 4.69 -10.94 4.28
C SER A 396 3.64 -10.00 3.70
N GLY A 397 4.07 -8.80 3.30
CA GLY A 397 3.17 -7.75 2.84
C GLY A 397 2.75 -6.79 3.96
N GLY A 398 3.07 -7.11 5.21
CA GLY A 398 2.93 -6.18 6.32
C GLY A 398 3.94 -5.05 6.23
N ASP A 399 3.47 -3.80 6.33
CA ASP A 399 4.33 -2.62 6.29
C ASP A 399 3.69 -1.44 7.01
N SER A 400 4.52 -0.50 7.44
CA SER A 400 4.08 0.74 8.06
C SER A 400 3.36 1.66 7.07
N ALA A 401 2.57 2.60 7.57
CA ALA A 401 1.99 3.63 6.73
C ALA A 401 3.08 4.44 6.03
N PRO A 402 2.94 4.75 4.73
CA PRO A 402 3.91 5.56 4.03
C PRO A 402 3.93 6.99 4.60
N THR A 403 5.09 7.62 4.57
CA THR A 403 5.21 9.02 4.98
C THR A 403 4.51 9.94 3.98
N LEU A 404 4.16 11.16 4.41
CA LEU A 404 3.58 12.15 3.50
C LEU A 404 4.50 12.46 2.32
N GLN A 405 5.82 12.44 2.52
CA GLN A 405 6.80 12.62 1.46
C GLN A 405 6.77 11.49 0.43
N ASP A 406 6.66 10.24 0.89
CA ASP A 406 6.52 9.09 0.00
C ASP A 406 5.23 9.16 -0.82
N LEU A 407 4.12 9.57 -0.19
CA LEU A 407 2.86 9.77 -0.87
C LEU A 407 2.93 10.92 -1.90
N GLN A 408 3.61 12.01 -1.56
CA GLN A 408 3.81 13.17 -2.44
C GLN A 408 4.51 12.79 -3.75
N GLN A 409 5.50 11.90 -3.70
CA GLN A 409 6.19 11.39 -4.89
C GLN A 409 5.25 10.63 -5.84
N ARG A 410 4.13 10.09 -5.35
CA ARG A 410 3.14 9.35 -6.16
C ARG A 410 2.19 10.26 -6.94
N ILE A 411 2.15 11.58 -6.66
CA ILE A 411 1.20 12.51 -7.27
C ILE A 411 1.38 12.57 -8.79
N LEU A 412 2.60 12.76 -9.27
CA LEU A 412 2.86 12.91 -10.71
C LEU A 412 2.59 11.62 -11.50
N PRO A 413 3.06 10.43 -11.07
CA PRO A 413 2.71 9.19 -11.73
C PRO A 413 1.20 8.94 -11.76
N ALA A 414 0.49 9.19 -10.65
CA ALA A 414 -0.95 8.98 -10.57
C ALA A 414 -1.75 9.87 -11.54
N ARG A 415 -1.36 11.15 -11.68
CA ARG A 415 -1.98 12.07 -12.66
C ARG A 415 -1.82 11.58 -14.10
N LYS A 416 -0.67 10.97 -14.44
CA LYS A 416 -0.41 10.42 -15.77
C LYS A 416 -1.21 9.15 -16.04
N ALA A 417 -1.32 8.27 -15.05
CA ALA A 417 -1.93 6.96 -15.19
C ALA A 417 -3.47 6.96 -15.28
N GLN A 418 -4.18 7.99 -14.77
CA GLN A 418 -5.65 8.17 -14.87
C GLN A 418 -6.47 6.91 -14.48
N LYS A 419 -6.11 6.19 -13.42
CA LYS A 419 -6.76 4.94 -12.96
C LYS A 419 -6.79 3.81 -14.00
N ARG A 420 -5.81 3.75 -14.89
CA ARG A 420 -5.61 2.65 -15.87
C ARG A 420 -4.13 2.32 -15.98
N VAL A 421 -3.82 1.17 -16.54
CA VAL A 421 -2.46 0.71 -16.80
C VAL A 421 -2.25 0.66 -18.31
N VAL A 422 -1.35 1.49 -18.83
CA VAL A 422 -0.98 1.55 -20.24
C VAL A 422 0.54 1.39 -20.40
N THR A 423 1.32 2.02 -19.51
CA THR A 423 2.79 1.94 -19.52
C THR A 423 3.30 1.08 -18.36
N ARG A 424 4.59 0.74 -18.38
CA ARG A 424 5.24 0.00 -17.29
C ARG A 424 5.25 0.84 -16.00
N GLU A 425 5.48 2.14 -16.16
CA GLU A 425 5.46 3.10 -15.05
C GLU A 425 4.08 3.18 -14.39
N ASP A 426 3.00 3.12 -15.21
CA ASP A 426 1.63 3.07 -14.69
C ASP A 426 1.41 1.79 -13.87
N LEU A 427 1.89 0.64 -14.39
CA LEU A 427 1.79 -0.64 -13.70
C LEU A 427 2.49 -0.60 -12.33
N LEU A 428 3.73 -0.11 -12.30
CA LEU A 428 4.50 0.07 -11.05
C LEU A 428 3.81 1.03 -10.10
N ALA A 429 3.31 2.16 -10.60
CA ALA A 429 2.58 3.13 -9.79
C ALA A 429 1.35 2.52 -9.11
N ARG A 430 0.62 1.64 -9.81
CA ARG A 430 -0.53 0.93 -9.25
C ARG A 430 -0.14 -0.12 -8.22
N VAL A 431 0.92 -0.90 -8.47
CA VAL A 431 1.43 -1.89 -7.51
C VAL A 431 1.87 -1.22 -6.20
N TYR A 432 2.55 -0.08 -6.28
CA TYR A 432 2.94 0.68 -5.07
C TYR A 432 1.78 1.43 -4.41
N SER A 433 0.64 1.59 -5.10
CA SER A 433 -0.58 2.20 -4.57
C SER A 433 -1.64 1.17 -4.18
N LEU A 434 -1.23 -0.08 -3.98
CA LEU A 434 -2.14 -1.16 -3.58
C LEU A 434 -2.90 -0.77 -2.30
N PRO A 435 -4.25 -0.94 -2.25
CA PRO A 435 -5.03 -0.71 -1.05
C PRO A 435 -4.51 -1.54 0.13
N SER A 436 -4.58 -0.99 1.35
CA SER A 436 -4.01 -1.63 2.54
C SER A 436 -4.51 -3.04 2.78
N GLU A 437 -5.75 -3.34 2.42
CA GLU A 437 -6.38 -4.66 2.60
C GLU A 437 -5.69 -5.80 1.86
N PHE A 438 -5.00 -5.51 0.76
CA PHE A 438 -4.31 -6.50 -0.08
C PHE A 438 -2.87 -6.78 0.35
N GLY A 439 -2.33 -6.06 1.32
CA GLY A 439 -0.92 -6.08 1.68
C GLY A 439 -0.10 -5.08 0.86
N ARG A 440 1.21 -5.07 1.04
CA ARG A 440 2.12 -4.15 0.36
C ARG A 440 3.30 -4.88 -0.27
N VAL A 441 3.68 -4.44 -1.46
CA VAL A 441 4.90 -4.85 -2.14
C VAL A 441 6.04 -3.92 -1.75
N TYR A 442 7.17 -4.48 -1.35
CA TYR A 442 8.35 -3.67 -1.00
C TYR A 442 9.06 -3.14 -2.25
N ARG A 443 9.32 -4.02 -3.22
CA ARG A 443 9.91 -3.64 -4.52
C ARG A 443 9.21 -4.40 -5.64
N ALA A 444 9.08 -3.74 -6.77
CA ALA A 444 8.58 -4.35 -8.00
C ALA A 444 9.38 -3.84 -9.20
N SER A 445 9.55 -4.69 -10.21
CA SER A 445 10.11 -4.35 -11.51
C SER A 445 9.25 -4.95 -12.61
N VAL A 446 9.16 -4.28 -13.75
CA VAL A 446 8.37 -4.74 -14.92
C VAL A 446 9.27 -4.81 -16.14
N THR A 447 9.32 -5.99 -16.74
CA THR A 447 10.13 -6.26 -17.92
C THR A 447 9.32 -6.97 -19.00
N ASP A 448 9.78 -6.93 -20.24
CA ASP A 448 9.15 -7.70 -21.33
C ASP A 448 9.30 -9.19 -21.08
N ASN A 449 8.27 -9.95 -21.43
CA ASN A 449 8.38 -11.40 -21.41
C ASN A 449 9.13 -11.89 -22.67
N PRO A 450 10.32 -12.53 -22.52
CA PRO A 450 11.10 -12.99 -23.67
C PRO A 450 10.45 -14.15 -24.43
N ILE A 451 9.53 -14.88 -23.77
CA ILE A 451 8.88 -16.07 -24.35
C ILE A 451 7.55 -15.67 -25.00
N ASN A 452 6.80 -14.75 -24.39
CA ASN A 452 5.50 -14.31 -24.89
C ASN A 452 5.48 -12.77 -25.05
N PRO A 453 5.65 -12.25 -26.28
CA PRO A 453 5.65 -10.79 -26.52
C PRO A 453 4.34 -10.08 -26.19
N GLY A 454 3.24 -10.83 -26.00
CA GLY A 454 1.93 -10.30 -25.60
C GLY A 454 1.73 -10.20 -24.09
N SER A 455 2.75 -10.52 -23.28
CA SER A 455 2.71 -10.41 -21.83
C SER A 455 3.92 -9.65 -21.27
N VAL A 456 3.77 -9.07 -20.10
CA VAL A 456 4.86 -8.48 -19.33
C VAL A 456 5.13 -9.32 -18.08
N GLN A 457 6.39 -9.40 -17.69
CA GLN A 457 6.78 -10.03 -16.43
C GLN A 457 6.95 -8.95 -15.36
N MET A 458 6.25 -9.12 -14.26
CA MET A 458 6.36 -8.29 -13.09
C MET A 458 7.00 -9.09 -11.96
N PHE A 459 8.20 -8.67 -11.56
CA PHE A 459 8.92 -9.25 -10.43
C PHE A 459 8.55 -8.50 -9.17
N VAL A 460 8.15 -9.21 -8.12
CA VAL A 460 7.73 -8.64 -6.84
C VAL A 460 8.59 -9.18 -5.71
N LEU A 461 8.72 -8.36 -4.66
CA LEU A 461 9.53 -8.67 -3.50
C LEU A 461 8.89 -8.09 -2.25
N SER A 462 8.95 -8.83 -1.16
CA SER A 462 8.48 -8.43 0.17
C SER A 462 9.63 -8.27 1.15
N ARG A 463 9.34 -7.80 2.36
CA ARG A 463 10.28 -7.78 3.49
C ARG A 463 9.84 -8.71 4.59
N ASN A 464 10.80 -9.33 5.25
CA ASN A 464 10.62 -10.10 6.46
C ASN A 464 10.49 -9.16 7.69
N PHE A 465 10.15 -9.73 8.86
CA PHE A 465 10.02 -8.99 10.12
C PHE A 465 11.33 -8.29 10.56
N ASP A 466 12.47 -8.86 10.20
CA ASP A 466 13.82 -8.33 10.50
C ASP A 466 14.28 -7.25 9.49
N GLY A 467 13.44 -6.93 8.51
CA GLY A 467 13.73 -5.95 7.46
C GLY A 467 14.56 -6.52 6.29
N THR A 468 14.99 -7.79 6.33
CA THR A 468 15.63 -8.45 5.20
C THR A 468 14.65 -8.74 4.07
N LEU A 469 15.19 -9.01 2.88
CA LEU A 469 14.36 -9.34 1.73
C LEU A 469 13.74 -10.73 1.85
N GLY A 470 12.48 -10.84 1.44
CA GLY A 470 11.73 -12.08 1.44
C GLY A 470 10.93 -12.29 0.15
N ILE A 471 10.67 -13.55 -0.16
CA ILE A 471 9.80 -13.94 -1.28
C ILE A 471 8.36 -13.60 -0.92
N SER A 472 7.60 -13.06 -1.88
CA SER A 472 6.20 -12.72 -1.69
C SER A 472 5.32 -13.99 -1.64
N PRO A 473 4.41 -14.14 -0.65
CA PRO A 473 3.47 -15.26 -0.62
C PRO A 473 2.56 -15.28 -1.85
N ASP A 474 2.05 -16.45 -2.17
CA ASP A 474 1.12 -16.61 -3.29
C ASP A 474 -0.18 -15.81 -3.06
N THR A 475 -0.63 -15.70 -1.82
CA THR A 475 -1.74 -14.81 -1.44
C THR A 475 -1.51 -13.37 -1.86
N LEU A 476 -0.32 -12.79 -1.61
CA LEU A 476 -0.02 -11.41 -2.00
C LEU A 476 -0.01 -11.27 -3.53
N LYS A 477 0.59 -12.20 -4.26
CA LYS A 477 0.59 -12.23 -5.74
C LYS A 477 -0.84 -12.32 -6.29
N LYS A 478 -1.68 -13.11 -5.67
CA LYS A 478 -3.11 -13.25 -6.00
C LYS A 478 -3.88 -11.94 -5.77
N ASN A 479 -3.64 -11.27 -4.64
CA ASN A 479 -4.22 -9.98 -4.31
C ASN A 479 -3.82 -8.91 -5.34
N ILE A 480 -2.56 -8.86 -5.73
CA ILE A 480 -2.05 -7.96 -6.78
C ILE A 480 -2.76 -8.27 -8.11
N SER A 481 -2.87 -9.55 -8.48
CA SER A 481 -3.55 -9.97 -9.72
C SER A 481 -5.02 -9.53 -9.73
N ILE A 482 -5.72 -9.68 -8.62
CA ILE A 482 -7.12 -9.26 -8.46
C ILE A 482 -7.25 -7.75 -8.65
N TYR A 483 -6.41 -6.97 -7.98
CA TYR A 483 -6.43 -5.51 -8.06
C TYR A 483 -6.08 -4.99 -9.46
N LEU A 484 -5.04 -5.55 -10.09
CA LEU A 484 -4.60 -5.13 -11.42
C LEU A 484 -5.58 -5.53 -12.51
N ASN A 485 -6.36 -6.59 -12.31
CA ASN A 485 -7.33 -7.06 -13.30
C ASN A 485 -8.41 -6.01 -13.62
N ASP A 486 -8.76 -5.16 -12.65
CA ASP A 486 -9.72 -4.09 -12.82
C ASP A 486 -9.13 -2.84 -13.54
N LEU A 487 -7.80 -2.75 -13.61
CA LEU A 487 -7.08 -1.57 -14.11
C LEU A 487 -6.35 -1.82 -15.45
N ARG A 488 -5.99 -3.08 -15.76
CA ARG A 488 -5.27 -3.45 -16.98
C ARG A 488 -6.17 -3.36 -18.22
N LEU A 489 -5.56 -3.23 -19.38
CA LEU A 489 -6.27 -3.37 -20.64
C LEU A 489 -6.70 -4.82 -20.88
N ILE A 490 -7.80 -5.02 -21.59
CA ILE A 490 -8.42 -6.35 -21.80
C ILE A 490 -7.46 -7.32 -22.49
N GLY A 491 -6.61 -6.83 -23.40
CA GLY A 491 -5.66 -7.65 -24.16
C GLY A 491 -4.33 -7.93 -23.48
N ASP A 492 -4.04 -7.27 -22.35
CA ASP A 492 -2.74 -7.35 -21.70
C ASP A 492 -2.70 -8.51 -20.69
N ALA A 493 -1.61 -9.28 -20.74
CA ALA A 493 -1.30 -10.30 -19.75
C ALA A 493 -0.11 -9.85 -18.88
N VAL A 494 -0.22 -10.07 -17.57
CA VAL A 494 0.83 -9.76 -16.60
C VAL A 494 1.17 -11.03 -15.83
N ASP A 495 2.41 -11.51 -15.98
CA ASP A 495 2.93 -12.65 -15.23
C ASP A 495 3.59 -12.12 -13.95
N ILE A 496 3.06 -12.46 -12.78
CA ILE A 496 3.58 -12.02 -11.48
C ILE A 496 4.55 -13.10 -10.97
N LEU A 497 5.82 -12.73 -10.83
CA LEU A 497 6.92 -13.62 -10.49
C LEU A 497 7.66 -13.11 -9.25
N ASP A 498 8.34 -14.03 -8.54
CA ASP A 498 9.23 -13.65 -7.46
C ASP A 498 10.54 -13.11 -7.98
N ALA A 499 11.04 -12.03 -7.36
CA ALA A 499 12.39 -11.55 -7.64
C ALA A 499 13.44 -12.46 -7.02
N LYS A 500 14.55 -12.67 -7.73
CA LYS A 500 15.68 -13.49 -7.29
C LYS A 500 16.57 -12.66 -6.37
N ILE A 501 16.74 -13.08 -5.12
CA ILE A 501 17.58 -12.39 -4.15
C ILE A 501 19.01 -12.94 -4.26
N ILE A 502 19.99 -12.06 -4.50
CA ILE A 502 21.41 -12.38 -4.60
C ILE A 502 22.11 -11.80 -3.39
N ASN A 503 22.47 -12.66 -2.42
CA ASN A 503 23.20 -12.22 -1.25
C ASN A 503 24.70 -12.13 -1.58
N PHE A 504 25.35 -11.06 -1.10
CA PHE A 504 26.76 -10.83 -1.29
C PHE A 504 27.47 -10.42 -0.01
N GLY A 505 28.77 -10.68 0.04
CA GLY A 505 29.66 -10.23 1.11
C GLY A 505 30.84 -9.46 0.54
N ILE A 506 31.45 -8.61 1.37
CA ILE A 506 32.54 -7.73 1.01
C ILE A 506 33.75 -8.07 1.88
N ASN A 507 34.85 -8.45 1.24
CA ASN A 507 36.15 -8.59 1.90
C ASN A 507 37.08 -7.47 1.41
N TYR A 508 37.71 -6.74 2.32
CA TYR A 508 38.63 -5.67 1.95
C TYR A 508 39.86 -5.61 2.87
N SER A 509 40.94 -5.09 2.35
CA SER A 509 42.12 -4.72 3.14
C SER A 509 42.54 -3.29 2.85
N VAL A 510 42.85 -2.55 3.93
CA VAL A 510 43.19 -1.12 3.85
C VAL A 510 44.49 -0.83 4.59
N ILE A 511 45.23 0.14 4.08
CA ILE A 511 46.37 0.73 4.76
C ILE A 511 45.86 1.96 5.49
N VAL A 512 46.09 2.00 6.81
CA VAL A 512 45.67 3.09 7.68
C VAL A 512 46.84 3.91 8.20
N SER A 513 46.56 5.13 8.64
CA SER A 513 47.57 6.02 9.24
C SER A 513 48.13 5.43 10.56
N ASP A 514 49.40 5.54 10.79
CA ASP A 514 50.10 5.02 11.99
C ASP A 514 49.52 5.50 13.32
N ASN A 515 48.86 6.64 13.34
CA ASN A 515 48.26 7.23 14.54
C ASN A 515 46.81 6.74 14.78
N ALA A 516 46.26 5.90 13.92
CA ALA A 516 44.87 5.45 14.00
C ALA A 516 44.72 4.12 14.73
N ASN A 517 43.61 3.99 15.47
CA ASN A 517 43.23 2.69 16.02
C ASN A 517 42.60 1.84 14.92
N LYS A 518 43.32 0.82 14.45
CA LYS A 518 42.93 -0.06 13.35
C LYS A 518 41.50 -0.64 13.52
N SER A 519 41.17 -1.11 14.72
CA SER A 519 39.85 -1.69 14.99
C SER A 519 38.74 -0.65 14.89
N GLN A 520 38.96 0.58 15.38
CA GLN A 520 37.96 1.65 15.26
C GLN A 520 37.75 2.08 13.80
N VAL A 521 38.84 2.13 13.01
CA VAL A 521 38.73 2.46 11.57
C VAL A 521 37.94 1.40 10.85
N ILE A 522 38.20 0.09 11.06
CA ILE A 522 37.43 -1.01 10.46
C ILE A 522 35.96 -0.90 10.84
N THR A 523 35.66 -0.68 12.13
CA THR A 523 34.25 -0.55 12.59
C THR A 523 33.54 0.62 11.90
N LYS A 524 34.22 1.76 11.73
CA LYS A 524 33.64 2.91 11.01
C LYS A 524 33.42 2.61 9.53
N ILE A 525 34.40 1.96 8.87
CA ILE A 525 34.25 1.57 7.45
C ILE A 525 33.09 0.59 7.28
N ASN A 526 33.01 -0.44 8.13
CA ASN A 526 31.92 -1.43 8.06
C ASN A 526 30.55 -0.76 8.24
N ALA A 527 30.42 0.17 9.21
CA ALA A 527 29.22 0.94 9.42
C ALA A 527 28.87 1.83 8.20
N ALA A 528 29.87 2.48 7.59
CA ALA A 528 29.67 3.30 6.39
C ALA A 528 29.24 2.46 5.18
N ILE A 529 29.83 1.27 4.98
CA ILE A 529 29.42 0.33 3.93
C ILE A 529 27.99 -0.17 4.20
N ALA A 530 27.68 -0.57 5.45
CA ALA A 530 26.37 -1.06 5.83
C ALA A 530 25.26 -0.01 5.59
N ASP A 531 25.54 1.27 5.84
CA ASP A 531 24.59 2.35 5.55
C ASP A 531 24.48 2.64 4.06
N ALA A 532 25.60 2.72 3.34
CA ALA A 532 25.62 3.01 1.90
C ALA A 532 24.95 1.90 1.07
N PHE A 533 25.11 0.63 1.46
CA PHE A 533 24.57 -0.54 0.78
C PHE A 533 23.38 -1.16 1.52
N ASN A 534 22.63 -0.35 2.26
CA ASN A 534 21.40 -0.77 2.88
C ASN A 534 20.35 -1.14 1.81
N VAL A 535 19.61 -2.19 2.07
CA VAL A 535 18.53 -2.72 1.18
C VAL A 535 17.56 -1.63 0.71
N LYS A 536 17.32 -0.60 1.52
CA LYS A 536 16.44 0.52 1.17
C LYS A 536 16.84 1.28 -0.09
N TYR A 537 18.13 1.22 -0.48
CA TYR A 537 18.66 1.92 -1.65
C TYR A 537 18.74 1.04 -2.91
N PHE A 538 18.52 -0.28 -2.78
CA PHE A 538 18.53 -1.19 -3.91
C PHE A 538 17.16 -1.36 -4.55
N ASN A 539 17.15 -1.44 -5.87
CA ASN A 539 15.99 -1.81 -6.67
C ASN A 539 16.27 -3.12 -7.44
N ILE A 540 15.20 -3.77 -7.89
CA ILE A 540 15.33 -4.94 -8.77
C ILE A 540 15.97 -4.48 -10.09
N ASP A 541 16.85 -5.32 -10.66
CA ASP A 541 17.64 -5.07 -11.88
C ASP A 541 18.69 -3.95 -11.74
N GLN A 542 18.94 -3.46 -10.52
CA GLN A 542 19.97 -2.44 -10.29
C GLN A 542 21.37 -3.06 -10.21
N PRO A 543 22.37 -2.55 -10.95
CA PRO A 543 23.74 -3.03 -10.87
C PRO A 543 24.37 -2.70 -9.51
N LEU A 544 25.27 -3.58 -9.05
CA LEU A 544 26.14 -3.31 -7.89
C LEU A 544 27.42 -2.66 -8.40
N ILE A 545 27.64 -1.40 -8.04
CA ILE A 545 28.80 -0.62 -8.47
C ILE A 545 29.93 -0.85 -7.46
N VAL A 546 30.98 -1.54 -7.91
CA VAL A 546 32.16 -1.86 -7.07
C VAL A 546 32.96 -0.60 -6.74
N ASP A 547 32.95 0.37 -7.65
CA ASP A 547 33.63 1.66 -7.44
C ASP A 547 32.98 2.46 -6.32
N ASP A 548 31.68 2.34 -6.09
CA ASP A 548 31.01 2.98 -4.96
C ASP A 548 31.47 2.39 -3.62
N ILE A 549 31.69 1.06 -3.56
CA ILE A 549 32.28 0.42 -2.38
C ILE A 549 33.69 0.98 -2.14
N THR A 550 34.51 1.06 -3.19
CA THR A 550 35.85 1.63 -3.15
C THR A 550 35.81 3.07 -2.64
N ASN A 551 34.92 3.91 -3.14
CA ASN A 551 34.77 5.30 -2.74
C ASN A 551 34.40 5.44 -1.25
N VAL A 552 33.46 4.61 -0.76
CA VAL A 552 33.04 4.62 0.64
C VAL A 552 34.25 4.27 1.55
N ILE A 553 35.06 3.28 1.16
CA ILE A 553 36.22 2.87 1.92
C ILE A 553 37.30 3.95 1.93
N ILE A 554 37.66 4.51 0.75
CA ILE A 554 38.76 5.49 0.64
C ILE A 554 38.39 6.83 1.30
N ASN A 555 37.13 7.24 1.26
CA ASN A 555 36.66 8.48 1.90
C ASN A 555 36.49 8.37 3.42
N SER A 556 36.73 7.18 4.01
CA SER A 556 36.64 7.00 5.45
C SER A 556 37.87 7.60 6.14
N ASP A 557 37.70 8.16 7.34
CA ASP A 557 38.74 8.78 8.12
C ASP A 557 39.92 7.83 8.37
N PHE A 558 41.16 8.34 8.28
CA PHE A 558 42.43 7.64 8.54
C PHE A 558 42.76 6.53 7.53
N VAL A 559 42.03 6.34 6.45
CA VAL A 559 42.40 5.41 5.37
C VAL A 559 43.36 6.11 4.42
N ILE A 560 44.50 5.48 4.16
CA ILE A 560 45.51 5.96 3.20
C ILE A 560 45.25 5.37 1.82
N SER A 561 45.05 4.07 1.76
CA SER A 561 44.78 3.38 0.49
C SER A 561 44.02 2.06 0.70
N LEU A 562 43.30 1.65 -0.32
CA LEU A 562 42.68 0.33 -0.44
C LEU A 562 43.70 -0.62 -1.11
N GLU A 563 44.00 -1.74 -0.46
CA GLU A 563 44.93 -2.74 -0.98
C GLU A 563 44.21 -3.81 -1.80
N THR A 564 43.17 -4.39 -1.20
CA THR A 564 42.32 -5.39 -1.89
C THR A 564 40.82 -5.13 -1.63
N LEU A 565 40.02 -5.44 -2.62
CA LEU A 565 38.56 -5.46 -2.51
C LEU A 565 38.02 -6.67 -3.27
N GLN A 566 37.21 -7.49 -2.61
CA GLN A 566 36.60 -8.65 -3.20
C GLN A 566 35.12 -8.71 -2.79
N VAL A 567 34.22 -8.78 -3.79
CA VAL A 567 32.81 -9.10 -3.60
C VAL A 567 32.64 -10.59 -3.84
N LYS A 568 32.00 -11.29 -2.89
CA LYS A 568 31.80 -12.74 -2.94
C LYS A 568 30.30 -13.10 -2.85
N PRO A 569 29.84 -14.17 -3.53
CA PRO A 569 28.48 -14.69 -3.34
C PRO A 569 28.36 -15.37 -1.97
N LEU A 570 27.18 -15.19 -1.35
CA LEU A 570 26.78 -15.89 -0.14
C LEU A 570 25.51 -16.70 -0.44
N VAL A 571 25.58 -18.04 -0.35
CA VAL A 571 24.53 -18.93 -0.79
C VAL A 571 24.26 -20.01 0.24
N GLY A 572 22.99 -20.27 0.56
CA GLY A 572 22.57 -21.36 1.44
C GLY A 572 22.88 -21.11 2.91
N LEU A 573 23.29 -22.14 3.63
CA LEU A 573 23.61 -22.07 5.06
C LEU A 573 25.12 -21.90 5.26
N ILE A 574 25.53 -20.75 5.80
CA ILE A 574 26.93 -20.43 6.11
C ILE A 574 26.99 -20.00 7.58
N GLU A 575 27.79 -20.68 8.41
CA GLU A 575 27.98 -20.36 9.83
C GLU A 575 26.68 -20.10 10.60
N ASN A 576 25.70 -20.96 10.42
CA ASN A 576 24.35 -20.90 11.04
C ASN A 576 23.51 -19.68 10.60
N ARG A 577 23.84 -19.03 9.47
CA ARG A 577 23.08 -17.95 8.84
C ARG A 577 22.50 -18.42 7.52
N ILE A 578 21.23 -18.12 7.30
CA ILE A 578 20.48 -18.55 6.10
C ILE A 578 20.52 -17.44 5.06
N TYR A 579 21.14 -17.75 3.93
CA TYR A 579 21.16 -16.92 2.72
C TYR A 579 20.22 -17.49 1.64
N SER A 580 19.98 -16.71 0.61
CA SER A 580 19.24 -17.19 -0.57
C SER A 580 19.94 -18.38 -1.20
N THR A 581 19.16 -19.28 -1.79
CA THR A 581 19.66 -20.43 -2.57
C THR A 581 20.06 -20.04 -4.00
N ALA A 582 19.84 -18.78 -4.39
CA ALA A 582 20.14 -18.28 -5.72
C ALA A 582 21.66 -18.21 -5.95
N THR A 583 22.13 -18.97 -6.93
CA THR A 583 23.55 -18.91 -7.36
C THR A 583 23.74 -17.78 -8.38
N PHE A 584 24.84 -17.04 -8.25
CA PHE A 584 25.21 -15.95 -9.14
C PHE A 584 26.75 -15.88 -9.32
N ASP A 585 27.21 -15.75 -10.55
CA ASP A 585 28.64 -15.63 -10.84
C ASP A 585 29.08 -14.16 -10.97
N PHE A 586 29.64 -13.62 -9.89
CA PHE A 586 30.11 -12.24 -9.83
C PHE A 586 31.23 -11.94 -10.81
N LYS A 587 32.09 -12.91 -11.13
CA LYS A 587 33.22 -12.70 -12.05
C LYS A 587 32.78 -12.60 -13.50
N GLN A 588 31.84 -13.45 -13.91
CA GLN A 588 31.32 -13.44 -15.26
C GLN A 588 30.43 -12.22 -15.54
N SER A 589 29.74 -11.72 -14.49
CA SER A 589 28.81 -10.61 -14.59
C SER A 589 29.45 -9.24 -14.36
N GLN A 590 30.77 -9.20 -14.07
CA GLN A 590 31.47 -7.95 -13.84
C GLN A 590 31.86 -7.29 -15.15
N ILE A 591 31.35 -6.07 -15.37
CA ILE A 591 31.66 -5.21 -16.52
C ILE A 591 32.17 -3.87 -15.99
N THR A 592 33.45 -3.54 -16.21
CA THR A 592 34.06 -2.22 -15.98
C THR A 592 33.62 -1.56 -14.64
N GLY A 593 33.94 -2.20 -13.49
CA GLY A 593 33.63 -1.64 -12.16
C GLY A 593 32.18 -1.82 -11.66
N ALA A 594 31.31 -2.45 -12.45
CA ALA A 594 29.94 -2.76 -12.07
C ALA A 594 29.63 -4.27 -12.25
N ILE A 595 28.81 -4.81 -11.37
CA ILE A 595 28.29 -6.19 -11.45
C ILE A 595 26.83 -6.09 -11.86
N LEU A 596 26.50 -6.60 -13.04
CA LEU A 596 25.15 -6.57 -13.58
C LEU A 596 24.35 -7.76 -13.03
N PRO A 597 23.14 -7.54 -12.47
CA PRO A 597 22.29 -8.61 -11.99
C PRO A 597 21.66 -9.38 -13.16
N ASP A 598 21.25 -10.62 -12.92
CA ASP A 598 20.31 -11.31 -13.79
C ASP A 598 18.96 -10.56 -13.82
N ARG A 599 18.18 -10.72 -14.89
CA ARG A 599 16.84 -10.12 -14.99
C ARG A 599 15.94 -10.55 -13.84
N GLY A 600 15.26 -9.60 -13.20
CA GLY A 600 14.41 -9.84 -12.05
C GLY A 600 15.18 -10.19 -10.78
N SER A 601 16.44 -9.79 -10.68
CA SER A 601 17.26 -10.03 -9.49
C SER A 601 17.53 -8.74 -8.71
N ILE A 602 17.80 -8.89 -7.41
CA ILE A 602 18.18 -7.80 -6.52
C ILE A 602 19.37 -8.23 -5.66
N PHE A 603 20.31 -7.33 -5.43
CA PHE A 603 21.43 -7.55 -4.52
C PHE A 603 21.03 -7.21 -3.08
N GLU A 604 21.49 -8.02 -2.13
CA GLU A 604 21.27 -7.83 -0.70
C GLU A 604 22.52 -8.11 0.12
N LEU A 605 22.91 -7.14 0.95
CA LEU A 605 23.86 -7.32 2.04
C LEU A 605 23.06 -7.70 3.29
N LYS A 606 22.86 -9.01 3.52
CA LYS A 606 21.86 -9.51 4.47
C LYS A 606 22.25 -9.34 5.93
N TYR A 607 23.48 -9.67 6.29
CA TYR A 607 24.01 -9.57 7.66
C TYR A 607 25.28 -8.71 7.67
N PRO A 608 25.15 -7.37 7.67
CA PRO A 608 26.30 -6.46 7.51
C PRO A 608 27.43 -6.69 8.53
N ASP A 609 27.08 -7.06 9.76
CA ASP A 609 28.06 -7.32 10.83
C ASP A 609 28.97 -8.52 10.54
N PHE A 610 28.58 -9.41 9.64
CA PHE A 610 29.28 -10.65 9.29
C PHE A 610 29.71 -10.71 7.83
N ASP A 611 28.92 -10.10 6.96
CA ASP A 611 29.15 -10.14 5.52
C ASP A 611 30.22 -9.15 5.07
N ILE A 612 30.58 -8.18 5.93
CA ILE A 612 31.63 -7.21 5.69
C ILE A 612 32.85 -7.58 6.56
N VAL A 613 33.92 -8.02 5.91
CA VAL A 613 35.17 -8.43 6.59
C VAL A 613 36.29 -7.51 6.14
N GLY A 614 36.75 -6.66 7.06
CA GLY A 614 37.85 -5.73 6.85
C GLY A 614 39.11 -6.14 7.56
N THR A 615 40.27 -5.88 6.95
CA THR A 615 41.61 -5.97 7.58
C THR A 615 42.32 -4.64 7.41
N ALA A 616 43.08 -4.20 8.44
CA ALA A 616 43.85 -2.96 8.40
C ALA A 616 45.30 -3.22 8.70
N PHE A 617 46.17 -2.71 7.87
CA PHE A 617 47.63 -2.79 7.97
C PHE A 617 48.23 -1.48 8.38
#